data_9801bb98fb447f197e46a197f8e8e47f
#
_entry.id   9801bb98fb447f197e46a197f8e8e47f
#
_cell.length_a   1.000
_cell.length_b   1.000
_cell.length_c   1.000
_cell.angle_alpha   90.00
_cell.angle_beta   90.00
_cell.angle_gamma   90.00
#
_symmetry.space_group_name_H-M   'P 1'
#
loop_
_entity.id
_entity.type
_entity.pdbx_description
1 polymer ?
#
loop_
_entity_poly.entity_id
_entity_poly.type
_entity_poly.pdbx_seq_one_letter_code
_entity_poly.pdbx_strand_id
1 'polypeptide(L)'
;SNGILKVDVKENPIINSITLQGEATKKYTKALLNFMTLKEKSSYIKNDVKNDVEIIKGFYSQQGYYSSNVEARTKEVKGGNNLVDLIFIINKGKREKITKIFFIGEKKIKTKRLRDVIATEEAKFWKIISQNIYLNDQRIELDKRLLKNYYLSKGYYDAEILSSNVFIKEKEGIELTFNINAGKRYRIKKISTNIDPVFDKKIF
;
A
#
# COMPACT_ATOMS: atom_id res chain seq x y z
N SER A 1 33.87 -26.49 43.05
CA SER A 1 32.55 -26.77 42.46
C SER A 1 32.70 -26.96 40.95
N ASN A 2 32.57 -28.18 40.49
CA ASN A 2 32.55 -28.51 39.06
C ASN A 2 31.21 -27.99 38.52
N GLY A 3 31.19 -26.76 37.93
CA GLY A 3 30.05 -26.22 37.26
C GLY A 3 29.76 -27.07 35.98
N ILE A 4 28.71 -27.82 35.99
CA ILE A 4 28.22 -28.51 34.79
C ILE A 4 27.25 -27.58 34.09
N LEU A 5 27.58 -27.15 32.88
CA LEU A 5 26.63 -26.43 32.00
C LEU A 5 25.79 -27.47 31.27
N LYS A 6 24.49 -27.52 31.57
CA LYS A 6 23.52 -28.34 30.82
C LYS A 6 22.83 -27.45 29.78
N VAL A 7 23.00 -27.80 28.51
CA VAL A 7 22.33 -27.09 27.40
C VAL A 7 21.26 -28.02 26.84
N ASP A 8 20.01 -27.67 27.01
CA ASP A 8 18.87 -28.37 26.44
C ASP A 8 18.53 -27.70 25.08
N VAL A 9 18.70 -28.43 23.98
CA VAL A 9 18.38 -27.93 22.61
C VAL A 9 17.09 -28.57 22.15
N LYS A 10 16.15 -27.74 21.72
CA LYS A 10 14.93 -28.18 21.06
C LYS A 10 14.95 -27.73 19.60
N GLU A 11 14.98 -28.67 18.67
CA GLU A 11 14.93 -28.38 17.25
C GLU A 11 13.57 -27.89 16.83
N ASN A 12 13.54 -26.86 15.97
CA ASN A 12 12.32 -26.42 15.35
C ASN A 12 11.84 -27.44 14.32
N PRO A 13 10.51 -27.65 14.19
CA PRO A 13 9.97 -28.53 13.15
C PRO A 13 10.35 -28.06 11.75
N ILE A 14 10.38 -28.96 10.80
CA ILE A 14 10.59 -28.65 9.39
C ILE A 14 9.21 -28.53 8.71
N ILE A 15 9.06 -27.53 7.88
CA ILE A 15 7.82 -27.28 7.11
C ILE A 15 7.75 -28.29 5.97
N ASN A 16 6.77 -29.19 6.03
CA ASN A 16 6.49 -30.18 4.99
C ASN A 16 5.78 -29.52 3.79
N SER A 17 4.73 -28.74 4.05
CA SER A 17 3.96 -28.02 3.03
C SER A 17 3.45 -26.68 3.52
N ILE A 18 3.21 -25.74 2.58
CA ILE A 18 2.58 -24.44 2.86
C ILE A 18 1.29 -24.34 2.04
N THR A 19 0.17 -24.16 2.72
CA THR A 19 -1.14 -24.01 2.10
C THR A 19 -1.75 -22.62 2.40
N LEU A 20 -2.23 -21.94 1.35
CA LEU A 20 -2.96 -20.66 1.44
C LEU A 20 -4.46 -20.94 1.27
N GLN A 21 -5.13 -21.27 2.37
CA GLN A 21 -6.56 -21.58 2.39
C GLN A 21 -7.38 -20.26 2.30
N GLY A 22 -8.32 -20.19 1.35
CA GLY A 22 -9.12 -19.00 1.11
C GLY A 22 -8.65 -18.16 -0.10
N GLU A 23 -7.48 -18.49 -0.69
CA GLU A 23 -7.05 -17.91 -1.97
C GLU A 23 -7.23 -18.92 -3.11
N ALA A 24 -8.15 -18.60 -4.02
CA ALA A 24 -8.46 -19.45 -5.17
C ALA A 24 -7.67 -19.08 -6.43
N THR A 25 -7.07 -17.88 -6.47
CA THR A 25 -6.40 -17.36 -7.65
C THR A 25 -4.97 -17.86 -7.73
N LYS A 26 -4.68 -18.78 -8.65
CA LYS A 26 -3.32 -19.36 -8.84
C LYS A 26 -2.22 -18.31 -8.97
N LYS A 27 -2.50 -17.17 -9.66
CA LYS A 27 -1.55 -16.07 -9.80
C LYS A 27 -1.19 -15.46 -8.43
N TYR A 28 -2.18 -15.25 -7.55
CA TYR A 28 -1.95 -14.68 -6.23
C TYR A 28 -1.27 -15.67 -5.29
N THR A 29 -1.66 -16.94 -5.33
CA THR A 29 -0.98 -18.00 -4.58
C THR A 29 0.50 -18.03 -4.91
N LYS A 30 0.85 -18.06 -6.21
CA LYS A 30 2.25 -18.06 -6.65
C LYS A 30 3.01 -16.80 -6.21
N ALA A 31 2.40 -15.63 -6.34
CA ALA A 31 3.01 -14.38 -5.92
C ALA A 31 3.25 -14.35 -4.41
N LEU A 32 2.27 -14.73 -3.59
CA LEU A 32 2.39 -14.79 -2.14
C LEU A 32 3.49 -15.74 -1.70
N LEU A 33 3.50 -16.97 -2.21
CA LEU A 33 4.55 -17.95 -1.90
C LEU A 33 5.96 -17.47 -2.28
N ASN A 34 6.09 -16.62 -3.30
CA ASN A 34 7.38 -16.00 -3.64
C ASN A 34 7.79 -14.90 -2.65
N PHE A 35 6.84 -14.07 -2.16
CA PHE A 35 7.12 -12.98 -1.24
C PHE A 35 7.32 -13.42 0.20
N MET A 36 6.71 -14.54 0.61
CA MET A 36 6.82 -15.08 1.96
C MET A 36 8.25 -15.48 2.29
N THR A 37 8.63 -15.33 3.55
CA THR A 37 9.93 -15.70 4.10
C THR A 37 10.08 -17.23 4.21
N LEU A 38 9.06 -17.88 4.77
CA LEU A 38 9.04 -19.32 4.95
C LEU A 38 8.83 -20.06 3.64
N LYS A 39 9.55 -21.18 3.51
CA LYS A 39 9.47 -22.06 2.34
C LYS A 39 9.28 -23.51 2.82
N GLU A 40 8.74 -24.34 1.93
CA GLU A 40 8.74 -25.79 2.17
C GLU A 40 10.17 -26.29 2.38
N LYS A 41 10.33 -27.26 3.27
CA LYS A 41 11.61 -27.84 3.70
C LYS A 41 12.52 -26.90 4.52
N SER A 42 12.06 -25.68 4.88
CA SER A 42 12.76 -24.81 5.83
C SER A 42 12.29 -25.08 7.26
N SER A 43 13.08 -24.60 8.25
CA SER A 43 12.70 -24.68 9.66
C SER A 43 11.52 -23.76 9.97
N TYR A 44 10.58 -24.24 10.77
CA TYR A 44 9.47 -23.44 11.27
C TYR A 44 9.97 -22.46 12.32
N ILE A 45 9.93 -21.17 12.01
CA ILE A 45 10.32 -20.08 12.91
C ILE A 45 9.08 -19.22 13.18
N LYS A 46 8.66 -19.15 14.44
CA LYS A 46 7.44 -18.46 14.85
C LYS A 46 7.41 -16.98 14.47
N ASN A 47 8.57 -16.30 14.49
CA ASN A 47 8.65 -14.91 14.09
C ASN A 47 8.46 -14.74 12.57
N ASP A 48 9.00 -15.66 11.77
CA ASP A 48 8.82 -15.62 10.31
C ASP A 48 7.36 -15.89 9.92
N VAL A 49 6.64 -16.76 10.67
CA VAL A 49 5.20 -16.94 10.49
C VAL A 49 4.45 -15.63 10.71
N LYS A 50 4.79 -14.85 11.74
CA LYS A 50 4.17 -13.54 11.97
C LYS A 50 4.48 -12.56 10.85
N ASN A 51 5.71 -12.53 10.39
CA ASN A 51 6.13 -11.70 9.25
C ASN A 51 5.34 -12.07 7.99
N ASP A 52 5.20 -13.37 7.71
CA ASP A 52 4.46 -13.84 6.55
C ASP A 52 2.96 -13.53 6.65
N VAL A 53 2.36 -13.57 7.84
CA VAL A 53 0.99 -13.08 8.06
C VAL A 53 0.86 -11.60 7.66
N GLU A 54 1.81 -10.76 8.07
CA GLU A 54 1.78 -9.33 7.71
C GLU A 54 2.07 -9.10 6.21
N ILE A 55 2.94 -9.90 5.58
CA ILE A 55 3.17 -9.89 4.13
C ILE A 55 1.87 -10.20 3.38
N ILE A 56 1.13 -11.25 3.80
CA ILE A 56 -0.13 -11.64 3.18
C ILE A 56 -1.19 -10.54 3.36
N LYS A 57 -1.33 -9.98 4.58
CA LYS A 57 -2.25 -8.85 4.82
C LYS A 57 -1.90 -7.63 3.98
N GLY A 58 -0.61 -7.26 3.91
CA GLY A 58 -0.12 -6.16 3.08
C GLY A 58 -0.42 -6.35 1.60
N PHE A 59 -0.26 -7.58 1.09
CA PHE A 59 -0.62 -7.92 -0.28
C PHE A 59 -2.11 -7.67 -0.57
N TYR A 60 -3.00 -8.09 0.33
CA TYR A 60 -4.44 -7.88 0.15
C TYR A 60 -4.85 -6.43 0.37
N SER A 61 -4.21 -5.70 1.28
CA SER A 61 -4.40 -4.27 1.46
C SER A 61 -4.13 -3.50 0.17
N GLN A 62 -3.01 -3.80 -0.52
CA GLN A 62 -2.70 -3.19 -1.82
C GLN A 62 -3.75 -3.50 -2.90
N GLN A 63 -4.49 -4.60 -2.75
CA GLN A 63 -5.62 -4.94 -3.62
C GLN A 63 -6.95 -4.32 -3.17
N GLY A 64 -6.96 -3.51 -2.09
CA GLY A 64 -8.14 -2.85 -1.54
C GLY A 64 -8.92 -3.65 -0.50
N TYR A 65 -8.37 -4.76 0.00
CA TYR A 65 -8.97 -5.58 1.05
C TYR A 65 -8.38 -5.22 2.42
N TYR A 66 -8.72 -4.08 2.96
CA TYR A 66 -8.15 -3.57 4.23
C TYR A 66 -8.62 -4.32 5.47
N SER A 67 -9.78 -4.96 5.40
CA SER A 67 -10.34 -5.78 6.48
C SER A 67 -9.93 -7.25 6.39
N SER A 68 -8.88 -7.57 5.61
CA SER A 68 -8.41 -8.95 5.50
C SER A 68 -7.88 -9.45 6.83
N ASN A 69 -8.30 -10.66 7.22
CA ASN A 69 -7.77 -11.39 8.36
C ASN A 69 -7.00 -12.61 7.88
N VAL A 70 -5.84 -12.84 8.48
CA VAL A 70 -4.97 -13.98 8.16
C VAL A 70 -4.55 -14.65 9.47
N GLU A 71 -4.84 -15.93 9.57
CA GLU A 71 -4.44 -16.78 10.70
C GLU A 71 -3.50 -17.88 10.19
N ALA A 72 -2.42 -18.13 10.92
CA ALA A 72 -1.52 -19.23 10.66
C ALA A 72 -1.80 -20.39 11.61
N ARG A 73 -1.91 -21.60 11.08
CA ARG A 73 -2.06 -22.84 11.85
C ARG A 73 -1.05 -23.85 11.39
N THR A 74 -0.59 -24.69 12.33
CA THR A 74 0.27 -25.83 12.04
C THR A 74 -0.49 -27.12 12.26
N LYS A 75 -0.20 -28.13 11.44
CA LYS A 75 -0.69 -29.49 11.62
C LYS A 75 0.50 -30.45 11.56
N GLU A 76 0.65 -31.27 12.57
CA GLU A 76 1.69 -32.31 12.59
C GLU A 76 1.42 -33.35 11.50
N VAL A 77 2.48 -33.76 10.83
CA VAL A 77 2.42 -34.78 9.78
C VAL A 77 2.49 -36.16 10.46
N LYS A 78 1.44 -36.98 10.33
CA LYS A 78 1.41 -38.34 10.89
C LYS A 78 2.54 -39.18 10.30
N GLY A 79 3.37 -39.76 11.18
CA GLY A 79 4.52 -40.59 10.77
C GLY A 79 5.75 -39.81 10.29
N GLY A 80 5.70 -38.48 10.28
CA GLY A 80 6.85 -37.62 9.98
C GLY A 80 7.54 -37.13 11.26
N ASN A 81 8.81 -37.51 11.45
CA ASN A 81 9.58 -37.04 12.58
C ASN A 81 9.82 -35.53 12.44
N ASN A 82 9.27 -34.73 13.38
CA ASN A 82 9.46 -33.28 13.47
C ASN A 82 9.05 -32.50 12.19
N LEU A 83 7.99 -32.96 11.48
CA LEU A 83 7.43 -32.33 10.28
C LEU A 83 6.08 -31.67 10.59
N VAL A 84 5.85 -30.45 10.03
CA VAL A 84 4.59 -29.71 10.16
C VAL A 84 4.11 -29.21 8.81
N ASP A 85 2.80 -29.29 8.56
CA ASP A 85 2.14 -28.56 7.49
C ASP A 85 1.74 -27.18 8.03
N LEU A 86 2.11 -26.11 7.32
CA LEU A 86 1.77 -24.72 7.66
C LEU A 86 0.62 -24.26 6.80
N ILE A 87 -0.47 -23.84 7.44
CA ILE A 87 -1.70 -23.43 6.77
C ILE A 87 -1.99 -21.98 7.14
N PHE A 88 -2.01 -21.09 6.15
CA PHE A 88 -2.49 -19.72 6.30
C PHE A 88 -3.96 -19.67 5.88
N ILE A 89 -4.85 -19.39 6.84
CA ILE A 89 -6.29 -19.23 6.61
C ILE A 89 -6.54 -17.77 6.31
N ILE A 90 -6.93 -17.47 5.07
CA ILE A 90 -7.09 -16.12 4.56
C ILE A 90 -8.58 -15.80 4.41
N ASN A 91 -9.05 -14.83 5.17
CA ASN A 91 -10.35 -14.21 4.98
C ASN A 91 -10.13 -12.80 4.42
N LYS A 92 -10.35 -12.62 3.12
CA LYS A 92 -10.11 -11.33 2.44
C LYS A 92 -11.07 -10.23 2.89
N GLY A 93 -12.25 -10.59 3.41
CA GLY A 93 -13.30 -9.61 3.66
C GLY A 93 -13.85 -8.97 2.38
N LYS A 94 -14.38 -7.76 2.51
CA LYS A 94 -14.90 -6.96 1.39
C LYS A 94 -13.86 -5.95 0.93
N ARG A 95 -13.86 -5.65 -0.38
CA ARG A 95 -13.10 -4.50 -0.87
C ARG A 95 -13.83 -3.22 -0.48
N GLU A 96 -13.10 -2.34 0.20
CA GLU A 96 -13.66 -1.07 0.65
C GLU A 96 -13.61 -0.02 -0.46
N LYS A 97 -14.74 0.68 -0.67
CA LYS A 97 -14.87 1.74 -1.67
C LYS A 97 -14.65 3.11 -1.03
N ILE A 98 -13.98 3.98 -1.75
CA ILE A 98 -13.83 5.40 -1.37
C ILE A 98 -15.15 6.09 -1.66
N THR A 99 -15.86 6.52 -0.63
CA THR A 99 -17.16 7.18 -0.74
C THR A 99 -17.05 8.69 -0.78
N LYS A 100 -16.03 9.26 -0.11
CA LYS A 100 -15.79 10.70 -0.10
C LYS A 100 -14.30 11.02 -0.14
N ILE A 101 -13.96 12.12 -0.85
CA ILE A 101 -12.59 12.66 -0.90
C ILE A 101 -12.64 14.12 -0.47
N PHE A 102 -11.86 14.41 0.58
CA PHE A 102 -11.74 15.75 1.15
C PHE A 102 -10.36 16.35 0.88
N PHE A 103 -10.34 17.67 0.72
CA PHE A 103 -9.12 18.45 0.65
C PHE A 103 -9.22 19.55 1.71
N ILE A 104 -8.32 19.53 2.69
CA ILE A 104 -8.28 20.45 3.83
C ILE A 104 -6.99 21.27 3.84
N GLY A 105 -6.87 22.20 4.77
CA GLY A 105 -5.71 23.09 4.92
C GLY A 105 -5.75 24.31 3.98
N GLU A 106 -4.59 24.96 3.80
CA GLU A 106 -4.44 26.15 2.96
C GLU A 106 -4.35 25.80 1.46
N LYS A 107 -5.43 25.29 0.89
CA LYS A 107 -5.42 24.75 -0.48
C LYS A 107 -5.45 25.77 -1.62
N LYS A 108 -5.82 27.03 -1.40
CA LYS A 108 -5.87 28.15 -2.40
C LYS A 108 -6.54 27.82 -3.75
N ILE A 109 -6.75 26.55 -4.09
CA ILE A 109 -7.40 26.06 -5.30
C ILE A 109 -8.74 25.41 -4.93
N LYS A 110 -9.75 25.58 -5.76
CA LYS A 110 -11.10 25.03 -5.54
C LYS A 110 -11.07 23.50 -5.50
N THR A 111 -11.74 22.90 -4.53
CA THR A 111 -11.85 21.43 -4.35
C THR A 111 -12.22 20.69 -5.62
N LYS A 112 -13.16 21.24 -6.43
CA LYS A 112 -13.55 20.63 -7.71
C LYS A 112 -12.35 20.42 -8.64
N ARG A 113 -11.46 21.43 -8.76
CA ARG A 113 -10.26 21.33 -9.60
C ARG A 113 -9.24 20.34 -9.06
N LEU A 114 -9.08 20.26 -7.74
CA LEU A 114 -8.18 19.27 -7.11
C LEU A 114 -8.69 17.85 -7.35
N ARG A 115 -10.01 17.66 -7.28
CA ARG A 115 -10.65 16.36 -7.56
C ARG A 115 -10.48 15.92 -9.01
N ASP A 116 -10.48 16.88 -9.96
CA ASP A 116 -10.28 16.59 -11.39
C ASP A 116 -8.81 16.19 -11.71
N VAL A 117 -7.86 16.47 -10.80
CA VAL A 117 -6.42 16.21 -10.98
C VAL A 117 -6.01 14.82 -10.51
N ILE A 118 -6.64 14.30 -9.45
CA ILE A 118 -6.28 13.01 -8.85
C ILE A 118 -6.83 11.83 -9.67
N ALA A 119 -6.13 10.69 -9.58
CA ALA A 119 -6.55 9.44 -10.21
C ALA A 119 -7.61 8.69 -9.40
N THR A 120 -7.61 8.87 -8.07
CA THR A 120 -8.59 8.25 -7.17
C THR A 120 -9.96 8.89 -7.35
N GLU A 121 -11.00 8.07 -7.37
CA GLU A 121 -12.38 8.50 -7.59
C GLU A 121 -13.31 8.14 -6.44
N GLU A 122 -14.33 8.97 -6.23
CA GLU A 122 -15.44 8.63 -5.32
C GLU A 122 -16.35 7.58 -5.97
N ALA A 123 -16.76 6.58 -5.19
CA ALA A 123 -17.74 5.60 -5.61
C ALA A 123 -19.11 6.28 -5.83
N LYS A 124 -19.64 6.13 -7.04
CA LYS A 124 -20.97 6.60 -7.40
C LYS A 124 -21.74 5.46 -8.06
N PHE A 125 -23.07 5.46 -7.99
CA PHE A 125 -23.89 4.37 -8.50
C PHE A 125 -23.67 4.07 -10.00
N TRP A 126 -23.24 5.07 -10.79
CA TRP A 126 -22.90 4.89 -12.21
C TRP A 126 -21.43 4.53 -12.49
N LYS A 127 -20.56 4.51 -11.46
CA LYS A 127 -19.14 4.15 -11.58
C LYS A 127 -18.83 2.75 -11.09
N ILE A 128 -19.72 1.79 -11.34
CA ILE A 128 -19.61 0.41 -10.79
C ILE A 128 -18.39 -0.33 -11.33
N ILE A 129 -17.94 0.00 -12.54
CA ILE A 129 -16.86 -0.72 -13.25
C ILE A 129 -15.47 -0.12 -12.95
N SER A 130 -15.41 1.12 -12.44
CA SER A 130 -14.13 1.78 -12.18
C SER A 130 -13.35 1.10 -11.05
N GLN A 131 -12.10 0.74 -11.31
CA GLN A 131 -11.17 0.26 -10.27
C GLN A 131 -10.61 1.39 -9.40
N ASN A 132 -10.78 2.64 -9.84
CA ASN A 132 -10.27 3.82 -9.15
C ASN A 132 -11.06 4.22 -7.90
N ILE A 133 -12.23 3.60 -7.72
CA ILE A 133 -13.08 3.78 -6.53
C ILE A 133 -12.65 2.96 -5.32
N TYR A 134 -11.71 2.02 -5.50
CA TYR A 134 -11.20 1.22 -4.39
C TYR A 134 -9.92 1.84 -3.86
N LEU A 135 -9.74 1.79 -2.53
CA LEU A 135 -8.53 2.28 -1.90
C LEU A 135 -7.31 1.51 -2.41
N ASN A 136 -6.23 2.24 -2.69
CA ASN A 136 -4.95 1.68 -3.12
C ASN A 136 -3.83 2.66 -2.77
N ASP A 137 -2.87 2.22 -1.94
CA ASP A 137 -1.81 3.07 -1.40
C ASP A 137 -0.92 3.65 -2.49
N GLN A 138 -0.59 2.85 -3.52
CA GLN A 138 0.23 3.32 -4.66
C GLN A 138 -0.49 4.43 -5.44
N ARG A 139 -1.83 4.34 -5.54
CA ARG A 139 -2.62 5.38 -6.19
C ARG A 139 -2.71 6.65 -5.34
N ILE A 140 -2.79 6.53 -4.02
CA ILE A 140 -2.73 7.69 -3.11
C ILE A 140 -1.39 8.41 -3.27
N GLU A 141 -0.28 7.69 -3.36
CA GLU A 141 1.03 8.31 -3.60
C GLU A 141 1.13 8.95 -5.01
N LEU A 142 0.49 8.36 -6.01
CA LEU A 142 0.35 9.00 -7.33
C LEU A 142 -0.46 10.29 -7.22
N ASP A 143 -1.58 10.29 -6.50
CA ASP A 143 -2.44 11.45 -6.32
C ASP A 143 -1.71 12.60 -5.63
N LYS A 144 -0.89 12.32 -4.62
CA LYS A 144 -0.03 13.34 -3.98
C LYS A 144 0.91 13.98 -5.00
N ARG A 145 1.54 13.17 -5.86
CA ARG A 145 2.43 13.69 -6.92
C ARG A 145 1.67 14.51 -7.96
N LEU A 146 0.49 14.06 -8.37
CA LEU A 146 -0.37 14.78 -9.32
C LEU A 146 -0.80 16.13 -8.73
N LEU A 147 -1.24 16.15 -7.48
CA LEU A 147 -1.60 17.40 -6.77
C LEU A 147 -0.40 18.35 -6.71
N LYS A 148 0.77 17.88 -6.26
CA LYS A 148 1.98 18.68 -6.18
C LYS A 148 2.35 19.30 -7.54
N ASN A 149 2.39 18.49 -8.60
CA ASN A 149 2.69 18.95 -9.95
C ASN A 149 1.67 19.98 -10.45
N TYR A 150 0.40 19.77 -10.12
CA TYR A 150 -0.64 20.73 -10.46
C TYR A 150 -0.45 22.08 -9.76
N TYR A 151 -0.11 22.08 -8.47
CA TYR A 151 0.22 23.29 -7.74
C TYR A 151 1.43 24.03 -8.34
N LEU A 152 2.50 23.29 -8.66
CA LEU A 152 3.69 23.82 -9.34
C LEU A 152 3.30 24.49 -10.67
N SER A 153 2.45 23.86 -11.48
CA SER A 153 1.98 24.39 -12.77
C SER A 153 1.16 25.67 -12.62
N LYS A 154 0.63 25.93 -11.41
CA LYS A 154 -0.12 27.15 -11.08
C LYS A 154 0.73 28.22 -10.38
N GLY A 155 2.05 27.97 -10.26
CA GLY A 155 3.01 28.91 -9.66
C GLY A 155 3.14 28.78 -8.13
N TYR A 156 2.61 27.74 -7.51
CA TYR A 156 2.77 27.47 -6.08
C TYR A 156 3.96 26.55 -5.85
N TYR A 157 5.17 27.08 -5.86
CA TYR A 157 6.40 26.29 -5.79
C TYR A 157 6.68 25.69 -4.41
N ASP A 158 6.16 26.31 -3.35
CA ASP A 158 6.29 25.81 -1.97
C ASP A 158 5.13 24.87 -1.59
N ALA A 159 4.32 24.43 -2.54
CA ALA A 159 3.17 23.60 -2.23
C ALA A 159 3.59 22.21 -1.71
N GLU A 160 2.98 21.83 -0.61
CA GLU A 160 3.20 20.55 0.03
C GLU A 160 1.88 19.83 0.30
N ILE A 161 1.86 18.52 0.07
CA ILE A 161 0.81 17.64 0.52
C ILE A 161 1.27 17.05 1.85
N LEU A 162 0.82 17.64 2.95
CA LEU A 162 1.30 17.35 4.31
C LEU A 162 0.96 15.92 4.76
N SER A 163 -0.24 15.47 4.43
CA SER A 163 -0.69 14.12 4.74
C SER A 163 -1.82 13.66 3.84
N SER A 164 -2.00 12.35 3.78
CA SER A 164 -3.22 11.70 3.29
C SER A 164 -3.73 10.77 4.38
N ASN A 165 -4.95 10.99 4.86
CA ASN A 165 -5.55 10.22 5.93
C ASN A 165 -6.73 9.42 5.40
N VAL A 166 -6.81 8.17 5.81
CA VAL A 166 -7.84 7.22 5.43
C VAL A 166 -8.67 6.88 6.67
N PHE A 167 -9.97 7.12 6.60
CA PHE A 167 -10.91 6.77 7.66
C PHE A 167 -11.89 5.72 7.14
N ILE A 168 -11.83 4.53 7.71
CA ILE A 168 -12.75 3.43 7.40
C ILE A 168 -13.97 3.58 8.30
N LYS A 169 -15.14 3.80 7.69
CA LYS A 169 -16.42 3.86 8.37
C LYS A 169 -17.19 2.56 8.11
N GLU A 170 -17.51 1.84 9.16
CA GLU A 170 -18.31 0.62 9.04
C GLU A 170 -19.61 0.92 8.26
N LYS A 171 -19.87 0.11 7.24
CA LYS A 171 -21.05 0.19 6.35
C LYS A 171 -21.14 1.43 5.43
N GLU A 172 -20.35 2.48 5.66
CA GLU A 172 -20.35 3.71 4.85
C GLU A 172 -19.22 3.75 3.82
N GLY A 173 -18.17 2.93 3.98
CA GLY A 173 -17.00 2.89 3.14
C GLY A 173 -15.86 3.76 3.66
N ILE A 174 -15.04 4.29 2.75
CA ILE A 174 -13.82 5.01 3.09
C ILE A 174 -13.95 6.51 2.79
N GLU A 175 -13.50 7.32 3.72
CA GLU A 175 -13.23 8.75 3.52
C GLU A 175 -11.71 8.97 3.39
N LEU A 176 -11.29 9.56 2.27
CA LEU A 176 -9.90 9.93 2.01
C LEU A 176 -9.74 11.43 2.14
N THR A 177 -8.78 11.89 2.95
CA THR A 177 -8.54 13.31 3.20
C THR A 177 -7.10 13.68 2.85
N PHE A 178 -6.90 14.62 1.93
CA PHE A 178 -5.60 15.24 1.65
C PHE A 178 -5.48 16.55 2.41
N ASN A 179 -4.42 16.72 3.21
CA ASN A 179 -4.09 17.95 3.90
C ASN A 179 -3.03 18.69 3.07
N ILE A 180 -3.32 19.92 2.67
CA ILE A 180 -2.54 20.68 1.71
C ILE A 180 -2.10 22.02 2.31
N ASN A 181 -0.82 22.33 2.14
CA ASN A 181 -0.29 23.67 2.31
C ASN A 181 0.18 24.18 0.94
N ALA A 182 -0.58 25.09 0.35
CA ALA A 182 -0.27 25.63 -0.98
C ALA A 182 0.91 26.61 -0.96
N GLY A 183 1.21 27.21 0.18
CA GLY A 183 2.22 28.26 0.27
C GLY A 183 1.89 29.53 -0.52
N LYS A 184 2.92 30.25 -0.94
CA LYS A 184 2.79 31.49 -1.73
C LYS A 184 2.76 31.18 -3.23
N ARG A 185 2.04 32.02 -3.97
CA ARG A 185 2.05 31.96 -5.43
C ARG A 185 3.14 32.87 -5.98
N TYR A 186 4.03 32.30 -6.79
CA TYR A 186 5.11 33.01 -7.47
C TYR A 186 4.73 33.35 -8.90
N ARG A 187 5.31 34.41 -9.44
CA ARG A 187 5.20 34.83 -10.83
C ARG A 187 6.59 35.13 -11.36
N ILE A 188 6.90 34.70 -12.56
CA ILE A 188 8.15 35.03 -13.23
C ILE A 188 8.11 36.51 -13.56
N LYS A 189 9.02 37.28 -13.00
CA LYS A 189 9.12 38.73 -13.25
C LYS A 189 9.91 39.05 -14.51
N LYS A 190 10.97 38.27 -14.79
CA LYS A 190 11.85 38.49 -15.94
C LYS A 190 12.47 37.14 -16.34
N ILE A 191 12.53 36.89 -17.63
CA ILE A 191 13.30 35.79 -18.23
C ILE A 191 14.45 36.43 -18.98
N SER A 192 15.68 35.97 -18.76
CA SER A 192 16.86 36.36 -19.52
C SER A 192 17.54 35.08 -20.04
N THR A 193 17.88 35.06 -21.31
CA THR A 193 18.65 34.00 -21.93
C THR A 193 20.09 34.44 -22.10
N ASN A 194 21.03 33.64 -21.66
CA ASN A 194 22.45 33.83 -21.94
C ASN A 194 22.82 32.89 -23.08
N ILE A 195 22.74 33.40 -24.31
CA ILE A 195 23.00 32.65 -25.54
C ILE A 195 24.26 33.20 -26.17
N ASP A 196 25.07 32.32 -26.79
CA ASP A 196 26.22 32.68 -27.62
C ASP A 196 25.78 33.73 -28.64
N PRO A 197 26.58 34.84 -28.86
CA PRO A 197 26.24 35.90 -29.81
C PRO A 197 25.98 35.43 -31.26
N VAL A 198 26.42 34.23 -31.59
CA VAL A 198 26.20 33.61 -32.90
C VAL A 198 24.72 33.28 -33.15
N PHE A 199 23.92 33.12 -32.10
CA PHE A 199 22.50 32.77 -32.21
C PHE A 199 21.61 34.01 -32.13
N ASP A 200 20.63 34.11 -33.03
CA ASP A 200 19.64 35.18 -32.95
C ASP A 200 18.72 34.99 -31.75
N LYS A 201 18.73 36.01 -30.84
CA LYS A 201 17.88 36.03 -29.59
C LYS A 201 16.38 36.03 -29.86
N LYS A 202 15.95 36.20 -31.11
CA LYS A 202 14.52 36.22 -31.48
C LYS A 202 13.97 34.83 -31.75
N ILE A 203 14.83 33.81 -31.77
CA ILE A 203 14.43 32.42 -32.08
C ILE A 203 14.08 31.64 -30.78
N PHE A 204 14.39 32.19 -29.61
CA PHE A 204 14.14 31.62 -28.30
C PHE A 204 13.22 32.56 -27.48
#